data_d19a16572f4e486321cb53ebc76a413c
#
_entry.id   d19a16572f4e486321cb53ebc76a413c
#
_cell.length_a   1.000
_cell.length_b   1.000
_cell.length_c   1.000
_cell.angle_alpha   90.00
_cell.angle_beta   90.00
_cell.angle_gamma   90.00
#
_symmetry.space_group_name_H-M   'P 1'
#
loop_
_entity.id
_entity.type
_entity.pdbx_description
1 polymer ?
#
loop_
_entity_poly.entity_id
_entity_poly.type
_entity_poly.pdbx_seq_one_letter_code
_entity_poly.pdbx_strand_id
1 'polypeptide(L)'
;MNDPYTYRDSRVLQNKLGIRDERTLNEREALLTARRYGEVLAARTAPATNTRAYQDLHRQLFQDVYRWAGRLRIVDISKPGSTFARAHLIEASLDREFKQLPDLDTLRKMDPDRFADTMARHLSELNAAHPFREGNGRAMRLHLQLHAMAAEKTVSVQAINRVEWLEASRTSFLTANHASLAKVIRDAMEGERQKVEPIRGAAGIAMPPQLDMLLPPGSKQTISVDQAKQQIERYLPTAQVMAARQHEQLSRLAQTSSDMRQLAERSAQEVAFLRDPKGPFHHLQLIEQRRYDKFEVNWSEGMDPLQRVRSISAGSAAFLSKMAERDVKAAE
;
A
#
# COMPACT_ATOMS: atom_id res chain seq x y z
N MET A 1 0.38 -18.38 27.08
CA MET A 1 0.09 -19.43 26.07
C MET A 1 1.08 -19.25 24.92
N ASN A 2 1.78 -20.31 24.52
CA ASN A 2 2.65 -20.24 23.35
C ASN A 2 1.78 -20.15 22.09
N ASP A 3 1.98 -19.12 21.29
CA ASP A 3 1.33 -19.00 19.97
C ASP A 3 1.94 -20.05 19.02
N PRO A 4 1.16 -21.02 18.50
CA PRO A 4 1.68 -22.09 17.64
C PRO A 4 2.24 -21.59 16.30
N TYR A 5 2.01 -20.34 15.97
CA TYR A 5 2.50 -19.70 14.76
C TYR A 5 3.88 -19.03 14.92
N THR A 6 4.38 -18.88 16.15
CA THR A 6 5.69 -18.24 16.40
C THR A 6 6.79 -19.26 16.66
N TYR A 7 8.02 -18.86 16.49
CA TYR A 7 9.15 -19.63 17.00
C TYR A 7 9.09 -19.66 18.54
N ARG A 8 9.61 -20.74 19.13
CA ARG A 8 9.66 -20.89 20.58
C ARG A 8 10.42 -19.69 21.18
N ASP A 9 9.86 -19.15 22.25
CA ASP A 9 10.42 -17.98 22.99
C ASP A 9 10.66 -16.73 22.14
N SER A 10 9.89 -16.57 21.06
CA SER A 10 9.97 -15.45 20.13
C SER A 10 8.56 -14.93 19.74
N ARG A 11 8.52 -13.68 19.29
CA ARG A 11 7.32 -13.11 18.66
C ARG A 11 7.31 -13.27 17.13
N VAL A 12 8.44 -13.73 16.59
CA VAL A 12 8.61 -13.90 15.13
C VAL A 12 7.82 -15.10 14.64
N LEU A 13 7.02 -14.88 13.61
CA LEU A 13 6.22 -15.93 12.97
C LEU A 13 7.12 -16.98 12.32
N GLN A 14 6.79 -18.26 12.52
CA GLN A 14 7.42 -19.38 11.81
C GLN A 14 7.20 -19.20 10.31
N ASN A 15 8.29 -19.19 9.57
CA ASN A 15 8.29 -18.93 8.15
C ASN A 15 9.16 -19.94 7.39
N LYS A 16 8.93 -20.06 6.09
CA LYS A 16 9.67 -20.99 5.21
C LYS A 16 11.10 -20.55 4.93
N LEU A 17 11.41 -19.28 5.24
CA LEU A 17 12.70 -18.65 4.97
C LEU A 17 13.71 -18.89 6.08
N GLY A 18 13.28 -19.47 7.22
CA GLY A 18 14.12 -19.71 8.39
C GLY A 18 14.51 -18.42 9.13
N ILE A 19 13.89 -17.27 8.81
CA ILE A 19 14.22 -15.96 9.38
C ILE A 19 13.65 -15.88 10.80
N ARG A 20 14.49 -15.49 11.75
CA ARG A 20 14.15 -15.31 13.18
C ARG A 20 14.22 -13.87 13.66
N ASP A 21 14.62 -12.96 12.80
CA ASP A 21 14.60 -11.51 13.03
C ASP A 21 13.32 -10.92 12.43
N GLU A 22 12.54 -10.21 13.25
CA GLU A 22 11.22 -9.68 12.87
C GLU A 22 11.32 -8.66 11.72
N ARG A 23 12.32 -7.80 11.75
CA ARG A 23 12.52 -6.78 10.75
C ARG A 23 12.87 -7.40 9.39
N THR A 24 13.84 -8.31 9.39
CA THR A 24 14.25 -9.03 8.18
C THR A 24 13.08 -9.85 7.61
N LEU A 25 12.25 -10.46 8.47
CA LEU A 25 11.06 -11.17 8.03
C LEU A 25 10.06 -10.21 7.36
N ASN A 26 9.79 -9.08 7.99
CA ASN A 26 8.84 -8.09 7.45
C ASN A 26 9.29 -7.56 6.08
N GLU A 27 10.58 -7.28 5.90
CA GLU A 27 11.14 -6.83 4.63
C GLU A 27 11.01 -7.90 3.54
N ARG A 28 11.35 -9.15 3.85
CA ARG A 28 11.24 -10.27 2.89
C ARG A 28 9.81 -10.64 2.57
N GLU A 29 8.95 -10.63 3.58
CA GLU A 29 7.52 -10.84 3.41
C GLU A 29 6.91 -9.77 2.48
N ALA A 30 7.21 -8.49 2.72
CA ALA A 30 6.71 -7.40 1.90
C ALA A 30 7.11 -7.58 0.41
N LEU A 31 8.38 -7.92 0.15
CA LEU A 31 8.88 -8.14 -1.21
C LEU A 31 8.17 -9.32 -1.90
N LEU A 32 8.10 -10.47 -1.23
CA LEU A 32 7.52 -11.68 -1.80
C LEU A 32 6.01 -11.53 -2.02
N THR A 33 5.30 -10.91 -1.06
CA THR A 33 3.86 -10.67 -1.20
C THR A 33 3.54 -9.62 -2.26
N ALA A 34 4.37 -8.58 -2.44
CA ALA A 34 4.20 -7.62 -3.52
C ALA A 34 4.36 -8.28 -4.90
N ARG A 35 5.35 -9.16 -5.07
CA ARG A 35 5.51 -9.96 -6.27
C ARG A 35 4.27 -10.81 -6.54
N ARG A 36 3.79 -11.57 -5.54
CA ARG A 36 2.59 -12.42 -5.68
C ARG A 36 1.33 -11.61 -5.97
N TYR A 37 1.20 -10.43 -5.39
CA TYR A 37 0.12 -9.51 -5.67
C TYR A 37 0.09 -9.15 -7.17
N GLY A 38 1.22 -8.78 -7.75
CA GLY A 38 1.35 -8.50 -9.17
C GLY A 38 1.02 -9.71 -10.05
N GLU A 39 1.49 -10.92 -9.69
CA GLU A 39 1.19 -12.16 -10.41
C GLU A 39 -0.32 -12.47 -10.42
N VAL A 40 -1.02 -12.30 -9.28
CA VAL A 40 -2.48 -12.51 -9.17
C VAL A 40 -3.25 -11.55 -10.06
N LEU A 41 -2.85 -10.28 -10.09
CA LEU A 41 -3.47 -9.28 -10.96
C LEU A 41 -3.22 -9.57 -12.44
N ALA A 42 -1.98 -9.90 -12.81
CA ALA A 42 -1.59 -10.23 -14.19
C ALA A 42 -2.34 -11.45 -14.73
N ALA A 43 -2.57 -12.45 -13.88
CA ALA A 43 -3.35 -13.63 -14.21
C ALA A 43 -4.86 -13.37 -14.33
N ARG A 44 -5.33 -12.14 -14.03
CA ARG A 44 -6.76 -11.81 -13.97
C ARG A 44 -7.55 -12.81 -13.14
N THR A 45 -6.98 -13.20 -12.00
CA THR A 45 -7.60 -14.16 -11.10
C THR A 45 -9.04 -13.73 -10.76
N ALA A 46 -9.96 -14.66 -10.81
CA ALA A 46 -11.35 -14.37 -10.44
C ALA A 46 -11.43 -13.93 -8.97
N PRO A 47 -12.30 -12.96 -8.65
CA PRO A 47 -12.49 -12.53 -7.27
C PRO A 47 -13.06 -13.66 -6.41
N ALA A 48 -12.72 -13.65 -5.14
CA ALA A 48 -13.21 -14.65 -4.22
C ALA A 48 -14.70 -14.41 -3.89
N THR A 49 -15.55 -15.39 -4.18
CA THR A 49 -17.01 -15.33 -3.93
C THR A 49 -17.47 -16.27 -2.80
N ASN A 50 -16.53 -16.92 -2.15
CA ASN A 50 -16.78 -17.80 -1.01
C ASN A 50 -15.54 -17.89 -0.10
N THR A 51 -15.71 -18.46 1.09
CA THR A 51 -14.65 -18.63 2.09
C THR A 51 -13.45 -19.37 1.51
N ARG A 52 -13.64 -20.43 0.76
CA ARG A 52 -12.56 -21.24 0.19
C ARG A 52 -11.74 -20.45 -0.83
N ALA A 53 -12.39 -19.73 -1.73
CA ALA A 53 -11.71 -18.88 -2.70
C ALA A 53 -10.92 -17.74 -2.00
N TYR A 54 -11.44 -17.18 -0.90
CA TYR A 54 -10.72 -16.16 -0.11
C TYR A 54 -9.50 -16.75 0.61
N GLN A 55 -9.59 -17.98 1.11
CA GLN A 55 -8.43 -18.71 1.63
C GLN A 55 -7.38 -18.95 0.54
N ASP A 56 -7.80 -19.33 -0.66
CA ASP A 56 -6.89 -19.54 -1.79
C ASP A 56 -6.22 -18.24 -2.24
N LEU A 57 -6.93 -17.12 -2.20
CA LEU A 57 -6.36 -15.78 -2.45
C LEU A 57 -5.27 -15.44 -1.44
N HIS A 58 -5.52 -15.65 -0.15
CA HIS A 58 -4.51 -15.46 0.88
C HIS A 58 -3.32 -16.42 0.68
N ARG A 59 -3.57 -17.67 0.30
CA ARG A 59 -2.51 -18.64 0.01
C ARG A 59 -1.63 -18.15 -1.14
N GLN A 60 -2.21 -17.66 -2.22
CA GLN A 60 -1.46 -17.12 -3.36
C GLN A 60 -0.52 -15.99 -2.93
N LEU A 61 -0.95 -15.10 -2.03
CA LEU A 61 -0.11 -14.01 -1.54
C LEU A 61 1.05 -14.47 -0.67
N PHE A 62 0.82 -15.45 0.21
CA PHE A 62 1.73 -15.75 1.32
C PHE A 62 2.41 -17.12 1.22
N GLN A 63 2.17 -17.90 0.17
CA GLN A 63 2.67 -19.25 0.03
C GLN A 63 4.19 -19.39 0.07
N ASP A 64 4.93 -18.34 -0.31
CA ASP A 64 6.40 -18.35 -0.28
C ASP A 64 6.95 -18.09 1.12
N VAL A 65 6.15 -17.49 2.00
CA VAL A 65 6.58 -17.08 3.34
C VAL A 65 6.09 -18.04 4.41
N TYR A 66 4.81 -18.44 4.36
CA TYR A 66 4.18 -19.18 5.45
C TYR A 66 3.65 -20.54 5.01
N ARG A 67 3.89 -21.58 5.84
CA ARG A 67 3.31 -22.92 5.64
C ARG A 67 1.79 -22.95 5.86
N TRP A 68 1.29 -22.02 6.68
CA TRP A 68 -0.12 -21.87 7.00
C TRP A 68 -0.86 -20.88 6.07
N ALA A 69 -0.20 -20.39 5.03
CA ALA A 69 -0.84 -19.49 4.05
C ALA A 69 -2.16 -20.10 3.52
N GLY A 70 -3.24 -19.33 3.57
CA GLY A 70 -4.58 -19.75 3.20
C GLY A 70 -5.34 -20.56 4.26
N ARG A 71 -4.74 -20.84 5.41
CA ARG A 71 -5.45 -21.52 6.51
C ARG A 71 -6.04 -20.50 7.47
N LEU A 72 -7.28 -20.73 7.88
CA LEU A 72 -7.89 -19.96 8.96
C LEU A 72 -7.07 -20.14 10.23
N ARG A 73 -6.93 -19.08 11.02
CA ARG A 73 -6.22 -19.16 12.29
C ARG A 73 -6.97 -20.03 13.30
N ILE A 74 -6.21 -20.73 14.09
CA ILE A 74 -6.71 -21.62 15.17
C ILE A 74 -6.55 -20.99 16.56
N VAL A 75 -6.06 -19.75 16.65
CA VAL A 75 -5.88 -18.99 17.90
C VAL A 75 -6.72 -17.73 17.88
N ASP A 76 -7.19 -17.32 19.04
CA ASP A 76 -7.80 -16.01 19.21
C ASP A 76 -6.70 -14.94 19.15
N ILE A 77 -6.98 -13.86 18.46
CA ILE A 77 -6.09 -12.71 18.35
C ILE A 77 -6.82 -11.43 18.72
N SER A 78 -6.07 -10.52 19.29
CA SER A 78 -6.55 -9.19 19.65
C SER A 78 -5.51 -8.13 19.32
N LYS A 79 -5.96 -6.91 19.13
CA LYS A 79 -5.13 -5.71 19.08
C LYS A 79 -5.59 -4.78 20.21
N PRO A 80 -4.76 -3.83 20.66
CA PRO A 80 -5.17 -2.86 21.67
C PRO A 80 -6.53 -2.23 21.33
N GLY A 81 -7.55 -2.49 22.18
CA GLY A 81 -8.92 -2.01 21.99
C GLY A 81 -9.79 -2.80 21.00
N SER A 82 -9.34 -3.94 20.47
CA SER A 82 -10.12 -4.73 19.49
C SER A 82 -9.92 -6.22 19.70
N THR A 83 -11.02 -6.95 19.92
CA THR A 83 -11.03 -8.41 19.96
C THR A 83 -11.73 -8.92 18.71
N PHE A 84 -11.00 -9.59 17.82
CA PHE A 84 -11.55 -10.17 16.59
C PHE A 84 -12.41 -11.40 16.86
N ALA A 85 -13.09 -11.90 15.85
CA ALA A 85 -13.91 -13.11 15.99
C ALA A 85 -13.09 -14.26 16.61
N ARG A 86 -13.75 -15.05 17.46
CA ARG A 86 -13.13 -16.25 18.03
C ARG A 86 -12.78 -17.26 16.92
N ALA A 87 -11.66 -17.93 17.06
CA ALA A 87 -11.13 -18.79 16.02
C ALA A 87 -12.14 -19.82 15.48
N HIS A 88 -12.91 -20.45 16.36
CA HIS A 88 -13.93 -21.46 16.00
C HIS A 88 -15.17 -20.88 15.30
N LEU A 89 -15.36 -19.56 15.29
CA LEU A 89 -16.49 -18.89 14.63
C LEU A 89 -16.13 -18.30 13.27
N ILE A 90 -14.85 -18.27 12.89
CA ILE A 90 -14.38 -17.58 11.71
C ILE A 90 -15.03 -18.13 10.44
N GLU A 91 -15.00 -19.44 10.23
CA GLU A 91 -15.52 -20.07 9.02
C GLU A 91 -17.01 -19.76 8.83
N ALA A 92 -17.82 -19.97 9.88
CA ALA A 92 -19.24 -19.66 9.84
C ALA A 92 -19.52 -18.17 9.61
N SER A 93 -18.68 -17.26 10.14
CA SER A 93 -18.81 -15.83 9.91
C SER A 93 -18.50 -15.46 8.46
N LEU A 94 -17.44 -16.02 7.88
CA LEU A 94 -17.08 -15.81 6.48
C LEU A 94 -18.16 -16.37 5.55
N ASP A 95 -18.62 -17.59 5.78
CA ASP A 95 -19.67 -18.20 4.96
C ASP A 95 -20.97 -17.40 4.93
N ARG A 96 -21.34 -16.82 6.09
CA ARG A 96 -22.48 -15.92 6.17
C ARG A 96 -22.25 -14.64 5.37
N GLU A 97 -21.06 -14.05 5.51
CA GLU A 97 -20.74 -12.80 4.83
C GLU A 97 -20.64 -12.97 3.31
N PHE A 98 -20.01 -14.02 2.83
CA PHE A 98 -19.94 -14.29 1.40
C PHE A 98 -21.32 -14.59 0.77
N LYS A 99 -22.27 -15.15 1.51
CA LYS A 99 -23.64 -15.31 1.03
C LYS A 99 -24.40 -13.98 0.89
N GLN A 100 -23.96 -12.94 1.59
CA GLN A 100 -24.56 -11.61 1.52
C GLN A 100 -23.90 -10.70 0.47
N LEU A 101 -22.72 -11.09 -0.03
CA LEU A 101 -22.04 -10.36 -1.09
C LEU A 101 -22.85 -10.52 -2.39
N PRO A 102 -23.27 -9.43 -3.02
CA PRO A 102 -23.93 -9.50 -4.32
C PRO A 102 -23.05 -10.18 -5.38
N ASP A 103 -23.68 -10.83 -6.34
CA ASP A 103 -22.97 -11.40 -7.48
C ASP A 103 -22.29 -10.33 -8.35
N LEU A 104 -21.38 -10.76 -9.21
CA LEU A 104 -20.57 -9.86 -10.04
C LEU A 104 -21.41 -9.03 -11.01
N ASP A 105 -22.50 -9.59 -11.54
CA ASP A 105 -23.37 -8.87 -12.46
C ASP A 105 -24.15 -7.75 -11.75
N THR A 106 -24.54 -7.99 -10.52
CA THR A 106 -25.15 -6.98 -9.66
C THR A 106 -24.13 -5.89 -9.31
N LEU A 107 -22.90 -6.28 -8.89
CA LEU A 107 -21.83 -5.32 -8.60
C LEU A 107 -21.47 -4.46 -9.82
N ARG A 108 -21.46 -5.04 -11.03
CA ARG A 108 -21.18 -4.32 -12.28
C ARG A 108 -22.22 -3.24 -12.57
N LYS A 109 -23.48 -3.50 -12.29
CA LYS A 109 -24.59 -2.56 -12.52
C LYS A 109 -24.69 -1.44 -11.49
N MET A 110 -23.99 -1.54 -10.35
CA MET A 110 -23.98 -0.50 -9.33
C MET A 110 -23.27 0.76 -9.84
N ASP A 111 -23.75 1.93 -9.45
CA ASP A 111 -22.97 3.16 -9.54
C ASP A 111 -21.77 3.11 -8.58
N PRO A 112 -20.79 4.01 -8.76
CA PRO A 112 -19.57 4.01 -7.94
C PRO A 112 -19.81 4.12 -6.43
N ASP A 113 -20.79 4.93 -6.03
CA ASP A 113 -21.11 5.16 -4.62
C ASP A 113 -21.65 3.89 -3.96
N ARG A 114 -22.62 3.27 -4.62
CA ARG A 114 -23.24 2.03 -4.16
C ARG A 114 -22.26 0.86 -4.16
N PHE A 115 -21.38 0.78 -5.15
CA PHE A 115 -20.30 -0.20 -5.17
C PHE A 115 -19.35 0.00 -3.99
N ALA A 116 -18.89 1.24 -3.74
CA ALA A 116 -17.98 1.56 -2.64
C ALA A 116 -18.60 1.22 -1.28
N ASP A 117 -19.88 1.55 -1.08
CA ASP A 117 -20.60 1.25 0.16
C ASP A 117 -20.77 -0.26 0.37
N THR A 118 -21.17 -0.99 -0.67
CA THR A 118 -21.33 -2.45 -0.65
C THR A 118 -20.00 -3.15 -0.32
N MET A 119 -18.91 -2.75 -0.97
CA MET A 119 -17.60 -3.33 -0.71
C MET A 119 -17.07 -2.94 0.67
N ALA A 120 -17.31 -1.71 1.12
CA ALA A 120 -16.91 -1.28 2.46
C ALA A 120 -17.58 -2.09 3.56
N ARG A 121 -18.89 -2.34 3.43
CA ARG A 121 -19.64 -3.22 4.36
C ARG A 121 -19.01 -4.62 4.37
N HIS A 122 -18.83 -5.22 3.21
CA HIS A 122 -18.22 -6.55 3.08
C HIS A 122 -16.82 -6.63 3.69
N LEU A 123 -15.95 -5.67 3.36
CA LEU A 123 -14.60 -5.62 3.90
C LEU A 123 -14.57 -5.37 5.41
N SER A 124 -15.54 -4.64 5.96
CA SER A 124 -15.69 -4.44 7.39
C SER A 124 -15.95 -5.76 8.13
N GLU A 125 -16.80 -6.61 7.58
CA GLU A 125 -17.09 -7.94 8.13
C GLU A 125 -15.88 -8.87 8.01
N LEU A 126 -15.17 -8.85 6.87
CA LEU A 126 -13.91 -9.58 6.72
C LEU A 126 -12.85 -9.11 7.73
N ASN A 127 -12.80 -7.80 8.01
CA ASN A 127 -11.91 -7.24 9.02
C ASN A 127 -12.29 -7.66 10.43
N ALA A 128 -13.59 -7.74 10.74
CA ALA A 128 -14.08 -8.21 12.03
C ALA A 128 -13.79 -9.70 12.26
N ALA A 129 -13.94 -10.51 11.22
CA ALA A 129 -13.57 -11.92 11.26
C ALA A 129 -12.06 -12.11 11.43
N HIS A 130 -11.23 -11.27 10.79
CA HIS A 130 -9.75 -11.30 10.79
C HIS A 130 -9.21 -12.73 10.66
N PRO A 131 -9.51 -13.41 9.55
CA PRO A 131 -9.47 -14.88 9.50
C PRO A 131 -8.06 -15.48 9.52
N PHE A 132 -7.04 -14.74 9.17
CA PHE A 132 -5.68 -15.25 9.06
C PHE A 132 -4.81 -14.76 10.22
N ARG A 133 -3.75 -15.50 10.52
CA ARG A 133 -2.80 -15.10 11.59
C ARG A 133 -2.07 -13.80 11.25
N GLU A 134 -1.76 -13.56 9.98
CA GLU A 134 -1.13 -12.36 9.43
C GLU A 134 -1.65 -12.12 8.00
N GLY A 135 -1.48 -10.91 7.47
CA GLY A 135 -1.75 -10.60 6.07
C GLY A 135 -3.20 -10.24 5.71
N ASN A 136 -4.10 -10.15 6.70
CA ASN A 136 -5.52 -9.86 6.45
C ASN A 136 -5.73 -8.57 5.64
N GLY A 137 -5.03 -7.50 5.99
CA GLY A 137 -5.18 -6.22 5.28
C GLY A 137 -4.73 -6.27 3.81
N ARG A 138 -3.71 -7.08 3.48
CA ARG A 138 -3.26 -7.27 2.09
C ARG A 138 -4.24 -8.13 1.30
N ALA A 139 -4.75 -9.19 1.92
CA ALA A 139 -5.77 -10.02 1.31
C ALA A 139 -7.06 -9.24 1.03
N MET A 140 -7.51 -8.39 1.97
CA MET A 140 -8.69 -7.54 1.79
C MET A 140 -8.52 -6.53 0.64
N ARG A 141 -7.37 -5.88 0.53
CA ARG A 141 -7.10 -4.93 -0.56
C ARG A 141 -7.04 -5.61 -1.93
N LEU A 142 -6.39 -6.78 -2.01
CA LEU A 142 -6.38 -7.57 -3.24
C LEU A 142 -7.78 -8.04 -3.61
N HIS A 143 -8.57 -8.49 -2.63
CA HIS A 143 -9.95 -8.89 -2.80
C HIS A 143 -10.82 -7.75 -3.36
N LEU A 144 -10.70 -6.53 -2.79
CA LEU A 144 -11.35 -5.33 -3.31
C LEU A 144 -10.97 -5.07 -4.78
N GLN A 145 -9.69 -5.12 -5.09
CA GLN A 145 -9.20 -4.82 -6.44
C GLN A 145 -9.70 -5.84 -7.46
N LEU A 146 -9.70 -7.12 -7.14
CA LEU A 146 -10.23 -8.16 -8.03
C LEU A 146 -11.72 -8.01 -8.28
N HIS A 147 -12.51 -7.66 -7.24
CA HIS A 147 -13.94 -7.38 -7.40
C HIS A 147 -14.18 -6.14 -8.26
N ALA A 148 -13.42 -5.08 -8.03
CA ALA A 148 -13.51 -3.87 -8.84
C ALA A 148 -13.21 -4.17 -10.31
N MET A 149 -12.13 -4.87 -10.60
CA MET A 149 -11.77 -5.28 -11.96
C MET A 149 -12.87 -6.13 -12.62
N ALA A 150 -13.41 -7.13 -11.92
CA ALA A 150 -14.47 -7.99 -12.43
C ALA A 150 -15.81 -7.25 -12.62
N ALA A 151 -16.06 -6.23 -11.80
CA ALA A 151 -17.23 -5.36 -11.92
C ALA A 151 -17.00 -4.17 -12.87
N GLU A 152 -15.91 -4.15 -13.62
CA GLU A 152 -15.55 -3.07 -14.56
C GLU A 152 -15.46 -1.69 -13.86
N LYS A 153 -15.06 -1.69 -12.60
CA LYS A 153 -14.80 -0.49 -11.81
C LYS A 153 -13.30 -0.26 -11.68
N THR A 154 -12.90 0.97 -11.76
CA THR A 154 -11.51 1.34 -11.52
C THR A 154 -11.34 1.71 -10.06
N VAL A 155 -10.50 0.97 -9.35
CA VAL A 155 -10.09 1.27 -7.97
C VAL A 155 -8.58 1.26 -7.91
N SER A 156 -7.98 2.40 -7.68
CA SER A 156 -6.54 2.49 -7.43
C SER A 156 -6.24 2.14 -5.97
N VAL A 157 -6.11 0.85 -5.67
CA VAL A 157 -5.75 0.40 -4.32
C VAL A 157 -4.39 0.98 -3.90
N GLN A 158 -3.53 1.29 -4.86
CA GLN A 158 -2.26 1.97 -4.64
C GLN A 158 -2.43 3.44 -4.21
N ALA A 159 -3.50 4.12 -4.63
CA ALA A 159 -3.80 5.48 -4.20
C ALA A 159 -4.41 5.54 -2.78
N ILE A 160 -4.77 4.41 -2.22
CA ILE A 160 -5.32 4.36 -0.86
C ILE A 160 -4.22 4.68 0.16
N ASN A 161 -4.38 5.78 0.87
CA ASN A 161 -3.52 6.13 1.98
C ASN A 161 -3.62 5.05 3.07
N ARG A 162 -2.48 4.48 3.47
CA ARG A 162 -2.43 3.41 4.47
C ARG A 162 -3.00 3.83 5.81
N VAL A 163 -2.75 5.06 6.24
CA VAL A 163 -3.24 5.57 7.55
C VAL A 163 -4.75 5.69 7.50
N GLU A 164 -5.30 6.30 6.45
CA GLU A 164 -6.74 6.44 6.26
C GLU A 164 -7.44 5.08 6.18
N TRP A 165 -6.86 4.13 5.45
CA TRP A 165 -7.37 2.76 5.40
C TRP A 165 -7.43 2.10 6.78
N LEU A 166 -6.34 2.22 7.56
CA LEU A 166 -6.27 1.63 8.90
C LEU A 166 -7.25 2.30 9.86
N GLU A 167 -7.37 3.62 9.83
CA GLU A 167 -8.31 4.39 10.65
C GLU A 167 -9.76 4.07 10.28
N ALA A 168 -10.09 4.06 8.99
CA ALA A 168 -11.42 3.70 8.50
C ALA A 168 -11.79 2.25 8.87
N SER A 169 -10.85 1.31 8.71
CA SER A 169 -11.03 -0.09 9.12
C SER A 169 -11.21 -0.24 10.62
N ARG A 170 -10.48 0.55 11.42
CA ARG A 170 -10.64 0.58 12.89
C ARG A 170 -11.96 1.17 13.31
N THR A 171 -12.36 2.30 12.74
CA THR A 171 -13.64 2.96 13.01
C THR A 171 -14.79 2.01 12.69
N SER A 172 -14.77 1.40 11.51
CA SER A 172 -15.77 0.44 11.09
C SER A 172 -15.88 -0.74 12.06
N PHE A 173 -14.75 -1.27 12.52
CA PHE A 173 -14.72 -2.36 13.51
C PHE A 173 -15.32 -1.95 14.86
N LEU A 174 -15.00 -0.76 15.37
CA LEU A 174 -15.42 -0.30 16.70
C LEU A 174 -16.88 0.17 16.74
N THR A 175 -17.39 0.71 15.65
CA THR A 175 -18.70 1.40 15.60
C THR A 175 -19.72 0.68 14.73
N ALA A 176 -19.34 -0.42 14.06
CA ALA A 176 -20.13 -1.07 13.01
C ALA A 176 -20.56 -0.11 11.87
N ASN A 177 -19.90 1.05 11.75
CA ASN A 177 -20.16 2.05 10.71
C ASN A 177 -19.04 2.03 9.67
N HIS A 178 -19.36 1.61 8.46
CA HIS A 178 -18.40 1.48 7.36
C HIS A 178 -18.30 2.72 6.46
N ALA A 179 -18.99 3.82 6.79
CA ALA A 179 -19.03 5.03 5.95
C ALA A 179 -17.63 5.62 5.65
N SER A 180 -16.73 5.62 6.65
CA SER A 180 -15.34 6.06 6.45
C SER A 180 -14.57 5.15 5.48
N LEU A 181 -14.80 3.84 5.54
CA LEU A 181 -14.17 2.89 4.63
C LEU A 181 -14.75 3.03 3.22
N ALA A 182 -16.06 3.24 3.09
CA ALA A 182 -16.72 3.55 1.82
C ALA A 182 -16.15 4.82 1.19
N LYS A 183 -15.92 5.86 2.00
CA LYS A 183 -15.27 7.08 1.52
C LYS A 183 -13.87 6.80 0.97
N VAL A 184 -13.03 6.06 1.68
CA VAL A 184 -11.67 5.71 1.23
C VAL A 184 -11.71 4.93 -0.09
N ILE A 185 -12.67 4.00 -0.25
CA ILE A 185 -12.84 3.24 -1.50
C ILE A 185 -13.28 4.17 -2.63
N ARG A 186 -14.22 5.08 -2.39
CA ARG A 186 -14.74 6.06 -3.35
C ARG A 186 -13.66 7.00 -3.83
N ASP A 187 -12.89 7.57 -2.90
CA ASP A 187 -11.74 8.44 -3.22
C ASP A 187 -10.71 7.69 -4.11
N ALA A 188 -10.50 6.39 -3.86
CA ALA A 188 -9.64 5.54 -4.69
C ALA A 188 -10.24 5.24 -6.08
N MET A 189 -11.55 5.30 -6.24
CA MET A 189 -12.21 5.20 -7.55
C MET A 189 -12.13 6.51 -8.34
N GLU A 190 -12.25 7.64 -7.65
CA GLU A 190 -12.21 8.97 -8.26
C GLU A 190 -10.78 9.42 -8.59
N GLY A 191 -9.80 8.99 -7.82
CA GLY A 191 -8.39 9.32 -8.04
C GLY A 191 -7.84 8.93 -9.41
N GLU A 192 -8.53 8.05 -10.14
CA GLU A 192 -8.24 7.81 -11.56
C GLU A 192 -9.05 8.70 -12.51
N ARG A 193 -10.17 9.28 -12.08
CA ARG A 193 -10.93 10.26 -12.89
C ARG A 193 -10.27 11.62 -12.87
N GLN A 194 -9.66 12.00 -11.78
CA GLN A 194 -8.73 13.11 -11.71
C GLN A 194 -7.35 12.62 -12.19
N LYS A 195 -7.20 12.32 -13.47
CA LYS A 195 -5.91 12.49 -14.13
C LYS A 195 -5.49 13.90 -13.79
N VAL A 196 -4.56 14.01 -12.86
CA VAL A 196 -3.92 15.24 -12.44
C VAL A 196 -3.72 16.10 -13.68
N GLU A 197 -4.52 17.14 -13.85
CA GLU A 197 -4.10 18.25 -14.68
C GLU A 197 -2.76 18.67 -14.11
N PRO A 198 -1.68 18.69 -14.90
CA PRO A 198 -0.41 19.13 -14.39
C PRO A 198 -0.65 20.50 -13.82
N ILE A 199 -0.28 20.73 -12.57
CA ILE A 199 -0.30 22.05 -11.93
C ILE A 199 0.46 22.97 -12.88
N ARG A 200 -0.28 23.68 -13.75
CA ARG A 200 0.26 24.67 -14.68
C ARG A 200 0.67 25.85 -13.83
N GLY A 201 1.94 25.88 -13.45
CA GLY A 201 2.45 27.04 -12.71
C GLY A 201 3.82 26.86 -12.07
N ALA A 202 4.32 25.66 -11.92
CA ALA A 202 5.71 25.45 -11.53
C ALA A 202 6.39 24.68 -12.65
N ALA A 203 7.17 25.36 -13.47
CA ALA A 203 8.12 24.71 -14.39
C ALA A 203 9.15 23.98 -13.53
N GLY A 204 8.81 22.80 -13.07
CA GLY A 204 9.61 21.94 -12.24
C GLY A 204 9.31 20.50 -12.58
N ILE A 205 10.32 19.65 -12.56
CA ILE A 205 10.25 18.23 -12.79
C ILE A 205 9.19 17.64 -11.84
N ALA A 206 8.03 17.25 -12.38
CA ALA A 206 7.00 16.57 -11.61
C ALA A 206 7.56 15.27 -11.08
N MET A 207 7.53 15.10 -9.77
CA MET A 207 7.89 13.84 -9.13
C MET A 207 6.96 12.73 -9.61
N PRO A 208 7.48 11.54 -9.97
CA PRO A 208 6.62 10.42 -10.33
C PRO A 208 5.68 10.10 -9.19
N PRO A 209 4.36 9.90 -9.45
CA PRO A 209 3.32 9.78 -8.41
C PRO A 209 3.47 8.57 -7.46
N GLN A 210 4.54 7.81 -7.53
CA GLN A 210 4.75 6.57 -6.77
C GLN A 210 5.86 6.60 -5.73
N LEU A 211 6.57 7.71 -5.58
CA LEU A 211 7.65 7.75 -4.59
C LEU A 211 7.12 7.55 -3.16
N ASP A 212 5.90 8.00 -2.87
CA ASP A 212 5.28 7.89 -1.54
C ASP A 212 4.82 6.47 -1.16
N MET A 213 4.58 5.62 -2.14
CA MET A 213 3.90 4.33 -1.89
C MET A 213 4.80 3.21 -1.41
N LEU A 214 6.09 3.32 -1.60
CA LEU A 214 7.08 2.29 -1.25
C LEU A 214 7.88 2.63 0.00
N LEU A 215 7.56 3.75 0.66
CA LEU A 215 8.23 4.12 1.90
C LEU A 215 7.75 3.22 3.05
N PRO A 216 8.64 2.58 3.79
CA PRO A 216 8.25 1.89 5.01
C PRO A 216 7.65 2.91 5.99
N PRO A 217 6.76 2.47 6.90
CA PRO A 217 6.25 3.34 7.94
C PRO A 217 7.42 3.81 8.80
N GLY A 218 7.80 5.07 8.63
CA GLY A 218 8.77 5.75 9.46
C GLY A 218 8.10 6.77 10.37
N SER A 219 8.78 7.22 11.39
CA SER A 219 8.37 8.40 12.14
C SER A 219 8.65 9.65 11.30
N LYS A 220 7.75 10.63 11.33
CA LYS A 220 8.04 11.94 10.74
C LYS A 220 9.17 12.59 11.53
N GLN A 221 10.20 13.01 10.83
CA GLN A 221 11.34 13.72 11.39
C GLN A 221 11.55 15.03 10.64
N THR A 222 11.90 16.06 11.36
CA THR A 222 12.30 17.34 10.77
C THR A 222 13.79 17.33 10.50
N ILE A 223 14.19 17.51 9.25
CA ILE A 223 15.59 17.62 8.84
C ILE A 223 15.89 18.96 8.18
N SER A 224 17.16 19.39 8.22
CA SER A 224 17.57 20.57 7.48
C SER A 224 17.74 20.27 5.99
N VAL A 225 17.69 21.31 5.15
CA VAL A 225 17.96 21.20 3.72
C VAL A 225 19.37 20.67 3.46
N ASP A 226 20.36 21.11 4.25
CA ASP A 226 21.74 20.61 4.13
C ASP A 226 21.87 19.14 4.51
N GLN A 227 21.21 18.70 5.59
CA GLN A 227 21.15 17.29 5.95
C GLN A 227 20.50 16.46 4.82
N ALA A 228 19.42 16.97 4.22
CA ALA A 228 18.76 16.30 3.12
C ALA A 228 19.67 16.18 1.88
N LYS A 229 20.40 17.25 1.51
CA LYS A 229 21.38 17.24 0.42
C LYS A 229 22.47 16.18 0.66
N GLN A 230 23.08 16.19 1.84
CA GLN A 230 24.11 15.22 2.21
C GLN A 230 23.61 13.77 2.15
N GLN A 231 22.38 13.53 2.60
CA GLN A 231 21.78 12.19 2.52
C GLN A 231 21.53 11.78 1.08
N ILE A 232 21.02 12.69 0.22
CA ILE A 232 20.85 12.39 -1.20
C ILE A 232 22.21 12.09 -1.84
N GLU A 233 23.20 12.95 -1.68
CA GLU A 233 24.55 12.75 -2.23
C GLU A 233 25.15 11.41 -1.82
N ARG A 234 25.00 11.02 -0.55
CA ARG A 234 25.50 9.76 -0.02
C ARG A 234 24.82 8.53 -0.63
N TYR A 235 23.51 8.57 -0.84
CA TYR A 235 22.73 7.38 -1.20
C TYR A 235 22.32 7.32 -2.67
N LEU A 236 22.34 8.45 -3.37
CA LEU A 236 21.89 8.54 -4.77
C LEU A 236 22.59 7.54 -5.72
N PRO A 237 23.91 7.33 -5.68
CA PRO A 237 24.56 6.38 -6.57
C PRO A 237 24.03 4.95 -6.41
N THR A 238 23.83 4.52 -5.16
CA THR A 238 23.27 3.19 -4.86
C THR A 238 21.78 3.11 -5.21
N ALA A 239 21.02 4.17 -4.93
CA ALA A 239 19.61 4.28 -5.29
C ALA A 239 19.38 4.18 -6.80
N GLN A 240 20.23 4.81 -7.61
CA GLN A 240 20.20 4.71 -9.07
C GLN A 240 20.39 3.28 -9.55
N VAL A 241 21.35 2.55 -8.97
CA VAL A 241 21.58 1.14 -9.31
C VAL A 241 20.38 0.28 -8.92
N MET A 242 19.80 0.51 -7.74
CA MET A 242 18.64 -0.23 -7.26
C MET A 242 17.40 0.03 -8.14
N ALA A 243 17.13 1.28 -8.49
CA ALA A 243 16.03 1.65 -9.37
C ALA A 243 16.18 1.07 -10.78
N ALA A 244 17.40 1.09 -11.33
CA ALA A 244 17.69 0.49 -12.63
C ALA A 244 17.45 -1.02 -12.65
N ARG A 245 17.87 -1.74 -11.61
CA ARG A 245 17.60 -3.19 -11.46
C ARG A 245 16.11 -3.49 -11.33
N GLN A 246 15.39 -2.70 -10.54
CA GLN A 246 13.95 -2.82 -10.41
C GLN A 246 13.24 -2.58 -11.73
N HIS A 247 13.64 -1.55 -12.49
CA HIS A 247 13.11 -1.26 -13.80
C HIS A 247 13.38 -2.40 -14.80
N GLU A 248 14.57 -2.96 -14.82
CA GLU A 248 14.89 -4.10 -15.67
C GLU A 248 14.01 -5.30 -15.39
N GLN A 249 13.78 -5.62 -14.10
CA GLN A 249 12.88 -6.71 -13.70
C GLN A 249 11.43 -6.45 -14.14
N LEU A 250 10.92 -5.23 -13.93
CA LEU A 250 9.57 -4.84 -14.34
C LEU A 250 9.42 -4.85 -15.85
N SER A 251 10.42 -4.42 -16.58
CA SER A 251 10.43 -4.41 -18.07
C SER A 251 10.36 -5.82 -18.65
N ARG A 252 11.04 -6.79 -18.03
CA ARG A 252 10.91 -8.21 -18.42
C ARG A 252 9.50 -8.74 -18.21
N LEU A 253 8.84 -8.33 -17.14
CA LEU A 253 7.46 -8.72 -16.83
C LEU A 253 6.41 -7.96 -17.65
N ALA A 254 6.75 -6.79 -18.16
CA ALA A 254 5.87 -5.94 -18.97
C ALA A 254 5.43 -6.58 -20.29
N GLN A 255 6.12 -7.61 -20.75
CA GLN A 255 5.76 -8.37 -21.95
C GLN A 255 4.49 -9.19 -21.77
N THR A 256 4.05 -9.42 -20.54
CA THR A 256 2.96 -10.35 -20.21
C THR A 256 1.66 -9.67 -19.79
N SER A 257 1.65 -8.36 -19.46
CA SER A 257 0.48 -7.65 -18.93
C SER A 257 0.53 -6.14 -19.14
N SER A 258 -0.62 -5.51 -19.39
CA SER A 258 -0.74 -4.04 -19.50
C SER A 258 -0.35 -3.33 -18.20
N ASP A 259 -0.73 -3.91 -17.06
CA ASP A 259 -0.45 -3.33 -15.73
C ASP A 259 1.05 -3.36 -15.43
N MET A 260 1.74 -4.43 -15.86
CA MET A 260 3.19 -4.52 -15.74
C MET A 260 3.90 -3.52 -16.65
N ARG A 261 3.31 -3.18 -17.82
CA ARG A 261 3.83 -2.08 -18.67
C ARG A 261 3.74 -0.74 -17.97
N GLN A 262 2.61 -0.42 -17.36
CA GLN A 262 2.48 0.83 -16.58
C GLN A 262 3.48 0.89 -15.42
N LEU A 263 3.68 -0.21 -14.69
CA LEU A 263 4.70 -0.29 -13.65
C LEU A 263 6.11 -0.11 -14.18
N ALA A 264 6.42 -0.69 -15.34
CA ALA A 264 7.69 -0.53 -16.01
C ALA A 264 7.90 0.92 -16.50
N GLU A 265 6.87 1.56 -17.08
CA GLU A 265 6.91 2.96 -17.49
C GLU A 265 7.16 3.90 -16.30
N ARG A 266 6.47 3.68 -15.17
CA ARG A 266 6.66 4.46 -13.95
C ARG A 266 8.05 4.24 -13.36
N SER A 267 8.55 3.01 -13.36
CA SER A 267 9.92 2.75 -12.89
C SER A 267 10.98 3.36 -13.83
N ALA A 268 10.68 3.46 -15.14
CA ALA A 268 11.51 4.19 -16.08
C ALA A 268 11.58 5.70 -15.75
N GLN A 269 10.43 6.30 -15.41
CA GLN A 269 10.37 7.70 -14.98
C GLN A 269 11.16 7.92 -13.68
N GLU A 270 11.09 6.98 -12.74
CA GLU A 270 11.90 7.03 -11.52
C GLU A 270 13.41 6.94 -11.82
N VAL A 271 13.82 6.03 -12.68
CA VAL A 271 15.22 5.94 -13.10
C VAL A 271 15.69 7.24 -13.77
N ALA A 272 14.84 7.83 -14.62
CA ALA A 272 15.13 9.12 -15.25
C ALA A 272 15.26 10.24 -14.23
N PHE A 273 14.32 10.33 -13.28
CA PHE A 273 14.35 11.31 -12.19
C PHE A 273 15.61 11.20 -11.33
N LEU A 274 16.00 9.98 -10.94
CA LEU A 274 17.20 9.75 -10.12
C LEU A 274 18.50 10.01 -10.87
N ARG A 275 18.50 9.89 -12.20
CA ARG A 275 19.67 10.18 -13.06
C ARG A 275 19.78 11.65 -13.45
N ASP A 276 18.71 12.41 -13.36
CA ASP A 276 18.75 13.84 -13.61
C ASP A 276 19.57 14.53 -12.51
N PRO A 277 20.64 15.27 -12.84
CA PRO A 277 21.45 15.97 -11.86
C PRO A 277 20.65 16.92 -10.95
N LYS A 278 19.53 17.42 -11.44
CA LYS A 278 18.63 18.30 -10.69
C LYS A 278 17.47 17.56 -10.03
N GLY A 279 17.14 16.35 -10.49
CA GLY A 279 15.93 15.62 -10.10
C GLY A 279 15.71 15.55 -8.57
N PRO A 280 16.52 14.79 -7.84
CA PRO A 280 16.36 14.64 -6.39
C PRO A 280 16.60 15.91 -5.58
N PHE A 281 17.36 16.89 -6.14
CA PHE A 281 17.73 18.13 -5.46
C PHE A 281 16.81 19.30 -5.80
N HIS A 282 15.99 19.18 -6.84
CA HIS A 282 15.18 20.31 -7.34
C HIS A 282 14.29 20.93 -6.27
N HIS A 283 13.54 20.11 -5.54
CA HIS A 283 12.67 20.61 -4.49
C HIS A 283 13.43 21.21 -3.31
N LEU A 284 14.62 20.68 -2.99
CA LEU A 284 15.47 21.26 -1.94
C LEU A 284 15.95 22.65 -2.31
N GLN A 285 16.34 22.85 -3.57
CA GLN A 285 16.72 24.18 -4.07
C GLN A 285 15.56 25.17 -3.98
N LEU A 286 14.32 24.73 -4.30
CA LEU A 286 13.13 25.58 -4.18
C LEU A 286 12.79 25.94 -2.72
N ILE A 287 12.98 25.01 -1.79
CA ILE A 287 12.79 25.25 -0.35
C ILE A 287 13.79 26.31 0.13
N GLU A 288 15.05 26.15 -0.26
CA GLU A 288 16.13 27.09 0.08
C GLU A 288 15.92 28.49 -0.52
N GLN A 289 15.52 28.58 -1.81
CA GLN A 289 15.18 29.84 -2.46
C GLN A 289 14.05 30.60 -1.76
N ARG A 290 13.11 29.87 -1.18
CA ARG A 290 12.03 30.44 -0.35
C ARG A 290 12.45 30.73 1.09
N ARG A 291 13.73 30.58 1.43
CA ARG A 291 14.33 30.85 2.74
C ARG A 291 13.84 29.93 3.87
N TYR A 292 13.40 28.74 3.51
CA TYR A 292 13.15 27.69 4.51
C TYR A 292 14.37 26.79 4.63
N ASP A 293 14.70 26.41 5.86
CA ASP A 293 15.90 25.62 6.18
C ASP A 293 15.59 24.20 6.63
N LYS A 294 14.30 23.91 6.95
CA LYS A 294 13.86 22.62 7.48
C LYS A 294 12.51 22.20 6.91
N PHE A 295 12.31 20.87 6.81
CA PHE A 295 11.05 20.26 6.41
C PHE A 295 10.89 18.85 6.98
N GLU A 296 9.68 18.31 6.98
CA GLU A 296 9.40 16.98 7.49
C GLU A 296 9.67 15.90 6.43
N VAL A 297 10.31 14.82 6.85
CA VAL A 297 10.51 13.60 6.06
C VAL A 297 9.98 12.39 6.82
N ASN A 298 9.54 11.38 6.09
CA ASN A 298 9.21 10.09 6.67
C ASN A 298 10.48 9.24 6.78
N TRP A 299 11.01 9.08 7.97
CA TRP A 299 12.31 8.48 8.20
C TRP A 299 12.24 7.26 9.11
N SER A 300 12.96 6.18 8.75
CA SER A 300 13.23 5.07 9.66
C SER A 300 14.68 4.59 9.52
N GLU A 301 15.25 4.09 10.59
CA GLU A 301 16.67 3.63 10.62
C GLU A 301 16.97 2.54 9.60
N GLY A 302 15.98 1.79 9.17
CA GLY A 302 16.15 0.66 8.25
C GLY A 302 15.95 0.93 6.78
N MET A 303 15.76 2.16 6.38
CA MET A 303 15.58 2.49 4.97
C MET A 303 16.80 2.13 4.14
N ASP A 304 16.60 1.41 3.03
CA ASP A 304 17.61 1.22 2.02
C ASP A 304 17.94 2.55 1.27
N PRO A 305 19.03 2.62 0.51
CA PRO A 305 19.42 3.84 -0.20
C PRO A 305 18.35 4.43 -1.09
N LEU A 306 17.59 3.61 -1.82
CA LEU A 306 16.53 4.07 -2.71
C LEU A 306 15.36 4.65 -1.92
N GLN A 307 14.94 3.98 -0.84
CA GLN A 307 13.91 4.45 0.06
C GLN A 307 14.29 5.77 0.75
N ARG A 308 15.56 5.96 1.10
CA ARG A 308 16.04 7.21 1.71
C ARG A 308 15.92 8.39 0.74
N VAL A 309 16.37 8.22 -0.49
CA VAL A 309 16.25 9.28 -1.52
C VAL A 309 14.79 9.59 -1.81
N ARG A 310 13.94 8.57 -1.93
CA ARG A 310 12.48 8.72 -2.11
C ARG A 310 11.85 9.50 -0.97
N SER A 311 12.18 9.16 0.29
CA SER A 311 11.62 9.84 1.47
C SER A 311 11.95 11.33 1.50
N ILE A 312 13.17 11.69 1.19
CA ILE A 312 13.60 13.09 1.15
C ILE A 312 12.89 13.82 0.01
N SER A 313 12.84 13.23 -1.19
CA SER A 313 12.19 13.83 -2.35
C SER A 313 10.68 14.00 -2.13
N ALA A 314 10.00 13.01 -1.54
CA ALA A 314 8.59 13.09 -1.18
C ALA A 314 8.31 14.14 -0.11
N GLY A 315 9.10 14.17 0.97
CA GLY A 315 8.97 15.15 2.04
C GLY A 315 9.17 16.59 1.55
N SER A 316 10.17 16.82 0.70
CA SER A 316 10.43 18.13 0.10
C SER A 316 9.30 18.60 -0.84
N ALA A 317 8.76 17.70 -1.65
CA ALA A 317 7.61 17.99 -2.52
C ALA A 317 6.34 18.31 -1.71
N ALA A 318 6.02 17.48 -0.72
CA ALA A 318 4.87 17.70 0.17
C ALA A 318 4.96 19.02 0.93
N PHE A 319 6.16 19.38 1.40
CA PHE A 319 6.40 20.67 2.03
C PHE A 319 6.08 21.84 1.10
N LEU A 320 6.57 21.81 -0.14
CA LEU A 320 6.31 22.87 -1.12
C LEU A 320 4.83 22.98 -1.49
N SER A 321 4.12 21.88 -1.65
CA SER A 321 2.66 21.86 -1.88
C SER A 321 1.91 22.53 -0.74
N LYS A 322 2.26 22.19 0.50
CA LYS A 322 1.63 22.79 1.69
C LYS A 322 1.90 24.29 1.80
N MET A 323 3.08 24.74 1.40
CA MET A 323 3.40 26.18 1.36
C MET A 323 2.61 26.90 0.28
N ALA A 324 2.47 26.32 -0.90
CA ALA A 324 1.66 26.90 -1.97
C ALA A 324 0.18 27.07 -1.57
N GLU A 325 -0.39 26.07 -0.88
CA GLU A 325 -1.77 26.17 -0.34
C GLU A 325 -1.92 27.29 0.70
N ARG A 326 -0.90 27.52 1.52
CA ARG A 326 -0.90 28.63 2.51
C ARG A 326 -0.79 29.99 1.84
N ASP A 327 0.04 30.11 0.79
CA ASP A 327 0.22 31.34 0.03
C ASP A 327 -1.08 31.76 -0.69
N VAL A 328 -1.84 30.77 -1.23
CA VAL A 328 -3.16 31.00 -1.84
C VAL A 328 -4.17 31.47 -0.79
N LYS A 329 -4.26 30.82 0.37
CA LYS A 329 -5.17 31.22 1.46
C LYS A 329 -4.85 32.56 2.11
N ALA A 330 -3.61 33.04 1.97
CA ALA A 330 -3.20 34.33 2.49
C ALA A 330 -3.45 35.48 1.48
N ALA A 331 -3.74 35.14 0.21
CA ALA A 331 -4.06 36.07 -0.87
C ALA A 331 -5.58 36.25 -1.08
N GLU A 332 -6.40 35.39 -0.48
CA GLU A 332 -7.86 35.51 -0.35
C GLU A 332 -8.22 36.32 0.91
#